data_588bb26283e777296b6a735d46982ab9
#
_entry.id   588bb26283e777296b6a735d46982ab9
#
_cell.length_a   1.000
_cell.length_b   1.000
_cell.length_c   1.000
_cell.angle_alpha   90.00
_cell.angle_beta   90.00
_cell.angle_gamma   90.00
#
_symmetry.space_group_name_H-M   'P 1'
#
loop_
_entity.id
_entity.type
_entity.pdbx_description
1 polymer ?
#
loop_
_entity_poly.entity_id
_entity_poly.type
_entity_poly.pdbx_seq_one_letter_code
_entity_poly.pdbx_strand_id
1 'polypeptide(L)'
;MKFKGVIFDFNGTLFFDNDKHIKAWEEISKLIRGHGISEDELHTKFNGVPNNQIISYVFDGKCTQDELEQYSKLKEKYYRQFCTEDKANFHLVAGAENYYNELKSKEIPFTIASASIKENIDFFIESFCLD
;
A
#
# COMPACT_ATOMS: atom_id res chain seq x y z
N MET A 1 23.71 -22.49 -8.24
CA MET A 1 22.35 -22.86 -7.77
C MET A 1 21.32 -22.31 -8.74
N LYS A 2 20.37 -23.11 -9.13
CA LYS A 2 19.28 -22.68 -10.01
C LYS A 2 18.01 -22.53 -9.20
N PHE A 3 17.39 -21.37 -9.23
CA PHE A 3 16.10 -21.12 -8.59
C PHE A 3 14.98 -21.62 -9.51
N LYS A 4 13.95 -22.23 -8.92
CA LYS A 4 12.79 -22.76 -9.66
C LYS A 4 11.64 -21.76 -9.74
N GLY A 5 11.71 -20.68 -9.00
CA GLY A 5 10.69 -19.65 -8.99
C GLY A 5 11.14 -18.44 -8.17
N VAL A 6 10.36 -17.36 -8.26
CA VAL A 6 10.65 -16.10 -7.57
C VAL A 6 9.38 -15.61 -6.88
N ILE A 7 9.51 -15.16 -5.64
CA ILE A 7 8.44 -14.49 -4.91
C ILE A 7 8.88 -13.05 -4.64
N PHE A 8 8.06 -12.10 -5.08
CA PHE A 8 8.33 -10.67 -4.88
C PHE A 8 7.53 -10.15 -3.70
N ASP A 9 8.18 -9.38 -2.83
CA ASP A 9 7.48 -8.40 -2.00
C ASP A 9 7.15 -7.21 -2.89
N PHE A 10 6.08 -6.48 -2.61
CA PHE A 10 5.63 -5.39 -3.48
C PHE A 10 5.86 -4.02 -2.86
N ASN A 11 5.10 -3.68 -1.83
CA ASN A 11 5.14 -2.35 -1.23
C ASN A 11 6.49 -2.06 -0.57
N GLY A 12 7.11 -0.95 -0.95
CA GLY A 12 8.45 -0.59 -0.48
C GLY A 12 9.59 -1.38 -1.13
N THR A 13 9.29 -2.28 -2.05
CA THR A 13 10.28 -3.11 -2.77
C THR A 13 10.18 -2.90 -4.27
N LEU A 14 9.06 -3.25 -4.89
CA LEU A 14 8.80 -3.04 -6.31
C LEU A 14 8.18 -1.67 -6.59
N PHE A 15 7.51 -1.10 -5.62
CA PHE A 15 6.84 0.19 -5.72
C PHE A 15 7.04 0.96 -4.42
N PHE A 16 7.60 2.17 -4.50
CA PHE A 16 7.82 3.03 -3.33
C PHE A 16 6.60 3.92 -3.11
N ASP A 17 5.86 3.64 -2.07
CA ASP A 17 4.52 4.19 -1.85
C ASP A 17 4.24 4.72 -0.43
N ASN A 18 5.25 4.78 0.43
CA ASN A 18 5.04 5.16 1.83
C ASN A 18 4.42 6.55 1.98
N ASP A 19 4.80 7.50 1.13
CA ASP A 19 4.23 8.85 1.12
C ASP A 19 2.72 8.85 0.82
N LYS A 20 2.24 7.91 0.00
CA LYS A 20 0.81 7.76 -0.31
C LYS A 20 0.02 7.22 0.86
N HIS A 21 0.61 6.29 1.62
CA HIS A 21 0.01 5.80 2.86
C HIS A 21 -0.11 6.93 3.88
N ILE A 22 0.93 7.74 4.04
CA ILE A 22 0.92 8.91 4.95
C ILE A 22 -0.18 9.89 4.56
N LYS A 23 -0.28 10.25 3.29
CA LYS A 23 -1.33 11.15 2.80
C LYS A 23 -2.73 10.60 3.04
N ALA A 24 -2.92 9.31 2.80
CA ALA A 24 -4.21 8.65 3.03
C ALA A 24 -4.59 8.70 4.51
N TRP A 25 -3.66 8.42 5.40
CA TRP A 25 -3.90 8.50 6.84
C TRP A 25 -4.17 9.94 7.31
N GLU A 26 -3.50 10.92 6.71
CA GLU A 26 -3.80 12.33 7.00
C GLU A 26 -5.24 12.68 6.68
N GLU A 27 -5.75 12.25 5.53
CA GLU A 27 -7.14 12.47 5.15
C GLU A 27 -8.12 11.79 6.12
N ILE A 28 -7.84 10.55 6.50
CA ILE A 28 -8.67 9.83 7.49
C ILE A 28 -8.65 10.55 8.83
N SER A 29 -7.48 11.00 9.29
CA SER A 29 -7.35 11.74 10.54
C SER A 29 -8.19 13.03 10.52
N LYS A 30 -8.11 13.79 9.43
CA LYS A 30 -8.89 15.03 9.25
C LYS A 30 -10.39 14.76 9.28
N LEU A 31 -10.85 13.68 8.66
CA LEU A 31 -12.27 13.31 8.66
C LEU A 31 -12.77 12.96 10.06
N ILE A 32 -11.98 12.26 10.85
CA ILE A 32 -12.38 11.74 12.16
C ILE A 32 -12.13 12.76 13.27
N ARG A 33 -10.94 13.36 13.30
CA ARG A 33 -10.48 14.23 14.39
C ARG A 33 -10.53 15.72 14.06
N GLY A 34 -10.66 16.08 12.76
CA GLY A 34 -10.61 17.45 12.29
C GLY A 34 -9.21 18.04 12.16
N HIS A 35 -8.17 17.25 12.33
CA HIS A 35 -6.77 17.67 12.15
C HIS A 35 -5.91 16.55 11.59
N GLY A 36 -4.75 16.89 11.03
CA GLY A 36 -3.80 15.93 10.47
C GLY A 36 -3.00 15.19 11.53
N ILE A 37 -1.86 14.66 11.11
CA ILE A 37 -0.99 13.81 11.92
C ILE A 37 0.31 14.57 12.19
N SER A 38 0.77 14.60 13.43
CA SER A 38 2.07 15.15 13.79
C SER A 38 3.19 14.18 13.39
N GLU A 39 4.40 14.70 13.23
CA GLU A 39 5.56 13.88 12.91
C GLU A 39 5.83 12.83 13.99
N ASP A 40 5.68 13.21 15.26
CA ASP A 40 5.83 12.28 16.39
C ASP A 40 4.79 11.17 16.37
N GLU A 41 3.51 11.51 16.14
CA GLU A 41 2.45 10.51 15.98
C GLU A 41 2.75 9.56 14.82
N LEU A 42 3.23 10.10 13.69
CA LEU A 42 3.54 9.29 12.53
C LEU A 42 4.56 8.19 12.87
N HIS A 43 5.61 8.55 13.57
CA HIS A 43 6.66 7.61 13.96
C HIS A 43 6.21 6.63 15.04
N THR A 44 5.41 7.06 16.00
CA THR A 44 5.06 6.26 17.18
C THR A 44 3.76 5.48 17.05
N LYS A 45 2.81 5.95 16.23
CA LYS A 45 1.45 5.41 16.18
C LYS A 45 1.00 4.93 14.81
N PHE A 46 1.71 5.27 13.74
CA PHE A 46 1.30 4.96 12.38
C PHE A 46 2.26 4.04 11.64
N ASN A 47 3.55 4.33 11.64
CA ASN A 47 4.53 3.56 10.88
C ASN A 47 4.59 2.09 11.34
N GLY A 48 4.34 1.18 10.38
CA GLY A 48 4.37 -0.25 10.65
C GLY A 48 3.21 -0.80 11.47
N VAL A 49 2.18 0.01 11.69
CA VAL A 49 1.01 -0.37 12.50
C VAL A 49 -0.13 -0.82 11.59
N PRO A 50 -0.83 -1.94 11.91
CA PRO A 50 -1.97 -2.38 11.12
C PRO A 50 -3.12 -1.36 11.10
N ASN A 51 -3.87 -1.34 10.00
CA ASN A 51 -4.97 -0.40 9.78
C ASN A 51 -5.97 -0.34 10.94
N ASN A 52 -6.39 -1.49 11.46
CA ASN A 52 -7.36 -1.55 12.54
C ASN A 52 -6.88 -0.83 13.81
N GLN A 53 -5.61 -0.97 14.13
CA GLN A 53 -5.02 -0.31 15.29
C GLN A 53 -4.91 1.20 15.08
N ILE A 54 -4.56 1.63 13.87
CA ILE A 54 -4.48 3.05 13.54
C ILE A 54 -5.87 3.70 13.64
N ILE A 55 -6.88 3.07 13.06
CA ILE A 55 -8.26 3.59 13.08
C ILE A 55 -8.76 3.66 14.53
N SER A 56 -8.54 2.63 15.31
CA SER A 56 -8.90 2.63 16.73
C SER A 56 -8.23 3.78 17.49
N TYR A 57 -6.96 4.02 17.23
CA TYR A 57 -6.21 5.13 17.83
C TYR A 57 -6.83 6.49 17.44
N VAL A 58 -7.13 6.69 16.16
CA VAL A 58 -7.71 7.94 15.66
C VAL A 58 -9.09 8.21 16.25
N PHE A 59 -9.88 7.16 16.51
CA PHE A 59 -11.18 7.24 17.18
C PHE A 59 -11.07 7.28 18.71
N ASP A 60 -9.87 7.33 19.25
CA ASP A 60 -9.63 7.29 20.71
C ASP A 60 -10.23 6.03 21.37
N GLY A 61 -10.16 4.91 20.67
CA GLY A 61 -10.68 3.62 21.12
C GLY A 61 -12.20 3.46 21.07
N LYS A 62 -12.93 4.42 20.50
CA LYS A 62 -14.39 4.48 20.53
C LYS A 62 -15.08 4.11 19.22
N CYS A 63 -14.38 3.46 18.29
CA CYS A 63 -14.98 3.07 17.02
C CYS A 63 -15.75 1.75 17.11
N THR A 64 -16.80 1.61 16.29
CA THR A 64 -17.50 0.35 16.11
C THR A 64 -16.78 -0.53 15.10
N GLN A 65 -17.13 -1.81 15.03
CA GLN A 65 -16.58 -2.72 14.03
C GLN A 65 -16.92 -2.25 12.60
N ASP A 66 -18.14 -1.76 12.38
CA ASP A 66 -18.54 -1.22 11.07
C ASP A 66 -17.71 -0.01 10.68
N GLU A 67 -17.43 0.89 11.63
CA GLU A 67 -16.55 2.04 11.39
C GLU A 67 -15.13 1.61 11.07
N LEU A 68 -14.58 0.61 11.76
CA LEU A 68 -13.26 0.06 11.46
C LEU A 68 -13.18 -0.39 10.00
N GLU A 69 -14.15 -1.16 9.55
CA GLU A 69 -14.20 -1.67 8.17
C GLU A 69 -14.38 -0.54 7.15
N GLN A 70 -15.30 0.37 7.43
CA GLN A 70 -15.60 1.50 6.54
C GLN A 70 -14.37 2.39 6.33
N TYR A 71 -13.72 2.80 7.42
CA TYR A 71 -12.57 3.70 7.33
C TYR A 71 -11.32 3.01 6.82
N SER A 72 -11.18 1.71 7.06
CA SER A 72 -10.09 0.93 6.47
C SER A 72 -10.21 0.90 4.94
N LYS A 73 -11.40 0.63 4.43
CA LYS A 73 -11.67 0.66 2.98
C LYS A 73 -11.48 2.05 2.38
N LEU A 74 -11.94 3.07 3.09
CA LEU A 74 -11.81 4.46 2.64
C LEU A 74 -10.33 4.87 2.58
N LYS A 75 -9.53 4.50 3.59
CA LYS A 75 -8.09 4.76 3.59
C LYS A 75 -7.41 4.14 2.37
N GLU A 76 -7.75 2.91 2.05
CA GLU A 76 -7.15 2.23 0.90
C GLU A 76 -7.59 2.86 -0.43
N LYS A 77 -8.82 3.36 -0.50
CA LYS A 77 -9.31 4.11 -1.65
C LYS A 77 -8.53 5.41 -1.85
N TYR A 78 -8.29 6.16 -0.79
CA TYR A 78 -7.44 7.36 -0.83
C TYR A 78 -6.01 7.01 -1.25
N TYR A 79 -5.46 5.94 -0.72
CA TYR A 79 -4.14 5.47 -1.08
C TYR A 79 -4.02 5.23 -2.58
N ARG A 80 -4.96 4.49 -3.17
CA ARG A 80 -4.95 4.23 -4.62
C ARG A 80 -5.11 5.51 -5.43
N GLN A 81 -5.95 6.43 -4.96
CA GLN A 81 -6.14 7.74 -5.59
C GLN A 81 -4.84 8.55 -5.60
N PHE A 82 -4.16 8.64 -4.46
CA PHE A 82 -2.89 9.37 -4.37
C PHE A 82 -1.79 8.73 -5.22
N CYS A 83 -1.76 7.40 -5.32
CA CYS A 83 -0.86 6.71 -6.24
C CYS A 83 -1.10 7.15 -7.68
N THR A 84 -2.34 7.16 -8.12
CA THR A 84 -2.72 7.51 -9.49
C THR A 84 -2.46 8.99 -9.81
N GLU A 85 -2.67 9.88 -8.84
CA GLU A 85 -2.48 11.32 -9.00
C GLU A 85 -1.01 11.70 -9.19
N ASP A 86 -0.10 10.98 -8.57
CA ASP A 86 1.34 11.22 -8.68
C ASP A 86 1.92 10.46 -9.87
N LYS A 87 1.58 10.91 -11.07
CA LYS A 87 1.94 10.24 -12.33
C LYS A 87 3.45 10.08 -12.51
N ALA A 88 4.24 11.02 -12.01
CA ALA A 88 5.69 11.01 -12.15
C ALA A 88 6.33 9.83 -11.40
N ASN A 89 5.74 9.41 -10.28
CA ASN A 89 6.26 8.37 -9.41
C ASN A 89 5.42 7.08 -9.44
N PHE A 90 4.34 7.05 -10.22
CA PHE A 90 3.48 5.86 -10.35
C PHE A 90 4.07 4.89 -11.36
N HIS A 91 5.17 4.27 -10.98
CA HIS A 91 5.90 3.27 -11.77
C HIS A 91 6.64 2.32 -10.84
N LEU A 92 6.95 1.15 -11.35
CA LEU A 92 7.78 0.18 -10.64
C LEU A 92 9.21 0.71 -10.48
N VAL A 93 9.93 0.20 -9.48
CA VAL A 93 11.34 0.58 -9.27
C VAL A 93 12.18 0.28 -10.49
N ALA A 94 13.28 1.02 -10.67
CA ALA A 94 14.19 0.82 -11.80
C ALA A 94 14.68 -0.63 -11.88
N GLY A 95 14.60 -1.22 -13.06
CA GLY A 95 15.03 -2.60 -13.31
C GLY A 95 13.97 -3.67 -13.06
N ALA A 96 12.85 -3.33 -12.38
CA ALA A 96 11.81 -4.31 -12.06
C ALA A 96 11.14 -4.86 -13.33
N GLU A 97 10.79 -4.00 -14.26
CA GLU A 97 10.17 -4.40 -15.53
C GLU A 97 11.09 -5.28 -16.36
N ASN A 98 12.38 -4.93 -16.46
CA ASN A 98 13.36 -5.71 -17.18
C ASN A 98 13.54 -7.11 -16.56
N TYR A 99 13.58 -7.19 -15.23
CA TYR A 99 13.71 -8.46 -14.53
C TYR A 99 12.45 -9.32 -14.72
N TYR A 100 11.28 -8.71 -14.64
CA TYR A 100 10.01 -9.37 -14.92
C TYR A 100 10.00 -9.99 -16.32
N ASN A 101 10.40 -9.23 -17.33
CA ASN A 101 10.46 -9.70 -18.71
C ASN A 101 11.49 -10.82 -18.88
N GLU A 102 12.61 -10.74 -18.20
CA GLU A 102 13.64 -11.79 -18.19
C GLU A 102 13.08 -13.10 -17.62
N LEU A 103 12.37 -13.05 -16.50
CA LEU A 103 11.74 -14.23 -15.91
C LEU A 103 10.73 -14.86 -16.85
N LYS A 104 9.92 -14.04 -17.52
CA LYS A 104 8.96 -14.52 -18.54
C LYS A 104 9.65 -15.21 -19.69
N SER A 105 10.73 -14.61 -20.22
CA SER A 105 11.48 -15.17 -21.36
C SER A 105 12.14 -16.49 -21.04
N LYS A 106 12.52 -16.70 -19.78
CA LYS A 106 13.13 -17.95 -19.29
C LYS A 106 12.12 -18.95 -18.73
N GLU A 107 10.84 -18.62 -18.82
CA GLU A 107 9.73 -19.44 -18.30
C GLU A 107 9.90 -19.78 -16.82
N ILE A 108 10.47 -18.86 -16.02
CA ILE A 108 10.59 -19.00 -14.57
C ILE A 108 9.32 -18.50 -13.93
N PRO A 109 8.59 -19.33 -13.18
CA PRO A 109 7.37 -18.89 -12.51
C PRO A 109 7.69 -17.90 -11.40
N PHE A 110 6.82 -16.89 -11.23
CA PHE A 110 6.95 -15.90 -10.17
C PHE A 110 5.58 -15.44 -9.69
N THR A 111 5.56 -14.91 -8.47
CA THR A 111 4.35 -14.35 -7.87
C THR A 111 4.71 -13.20 -6.94
N ILE A 112 3.68 -12.48 -6.50
CA ILE A 112 3.81 -11.40 -5.53
C ILE A 112 3.21 -11.89 -4.21
N ALA A 113 3.98 -11.77 -3.12
CA ALA A 113 3.52 -12.00 -1.77
C ALA A 113 3.48 -10.65 -1.05
N SER A 114 2.30 -10.22 -0.62
CA SER A 114 2.11 -8.91 -0.02
C SER A 114 1.10 -8.98 1.12
N ALA A 115 1.29 -8.13 2.13
CA ALA A 115 0.33 -7.93 3.20
C ALA A 115 -0.81 -6.97 2.80
N SER A 116 -0.77 -6.40 1.60
CA SER A 116 -1.81 -5.51 1.08
C SER A 116 -3.12 -6.25 0.86
N ILE A 117 -4.23 -5.52 0.94
CA ILE A 117 -5.55 -6.08 0.63
C ILE A 117 -5.65 -6.43 -0.86
N LYS A 118 -6.57 -7.34 -1.17
CA LYS A 118 -6.76 -7.83 -2.54
C LYS A 118 -7.01 -6.70 -3.53
N GLU A 119 -7.82 -5.73 -3.18
CA GLU A 119 -8.16 -4.59 -4.03
C GLU A 119 -6.92 -3.79 -4.45
N ASN A 120 -5.96 -3.63 -3.55
CA ASN A 120 -4.71 -2.95 -3.87
C ASN A 120 -3.83 -3.81 -4.79
N ILE A 121 -3.76 -5.10 -4.53
CA ILE A 121 -2.99 -6.03 -5.37
C ILE A 121 -3.56 -6.07 -6.79
N ASP A 122 -4.88 -6.17 -6.94
CA ASP A 122 -5.55 -6.14 -8.23
C ASP A 122 -5.26 -4.81 -8.95
N PHE A 123 -5.31 -3.70 -8.23
CA PHE A 123 -4.98 -2.38 -8.74
C PHE A 123 -3.55 -2.32 -9.30
N PHE A 124 -2.56 -2.88 -8.58
CA PHE A 124 -1.17 -2.90 -9.04
C PHE A 124 -0.98 -3.82 -10.25
N ILE A 125 -1.58 -5.00 -10.24
CA ILE A 125 -1.50 -5.94 -11.36
C ILE A 125 -2.06 -5.30 -12.62
N GLU A 126 -3.22 -4.66 -12.52
CA GLU A 126 -3.86 -3.98 -13.65
C GLU A 126 -3.04 -2.77 -14.10
N SER A 127 -2.62 -1.91 -13.16
CA SER A 127 -1.92 -0.66 -13.47
C SER A 127 -0.54 -0.88 -14.09
N PHE A 128 0.17 -1.92 -13.65
CA PHE A 128 1.53 -2.21 -14.10
C PHE A 128 1.62 -3.39 -15.06
N CYS A 129 0.49 -3.94 -15.50
CA CYS A 129 0.42 -5.05 -16.45
C CYS A 129 1.24 -6.27 -16.01
N LEU A 130 1.01 -6.73 -14.79
CA LEU A 130 1.77 -7.82 -14.16
C LEU A 130 1.13 -9.20 -14.36
N ASP A 131 0.17 -9.36 -15.22
CA ASP A 131 -0.52 -10.64 -15.48
C ASP A 131 0.42 -11.72 -16.04
#